data_c560aa5d6b88d62cdd0f5ea4921af8f6
#
_entry.id   c560aa5d6b88d62cdd0f5ea4921af8f6
#
_cell.length_a   1.000
_cell.length_b   1.000
_cell.length_c   1.000
_cell.angle_alpha   90.00
_cell.angle_beta   90.00
_cell.angle_gamma   90.00
#
_symmetry.space_group_name_H-M   'P 1'
#
loop_
_entity.id
_entity.type
_entity.pdbx_description
1 polymer ?
#
loop_
_entity_poly.entity_id
_entity_poly.type
_entity_poly.pdbx_seq_one_letter_code
_entity_poly.pdbx_strand_id
1 'polypeptide(L)'
;MTLEHVDTDYHLEHFLTGPLLPDREYLYRRTSDVMVETVAELPPGRVVDVGSGASQELARLAQLGWGAYAVDPSPHMLGISQMTREETKATVHLVRAIGERLPFANASVDMVACQGALDHFADRGAFMREAARVVRPSGRVVISLHNFEGLATRLGRLLHPLARASRLHHCAEWPCWQIPPDHTFKGDWPTVRGLGGPWLQLERAYGVSLFCQVYGWGHLLRRLPNGLAEGLLRRADRVAYGRPSWSDVIVSVWRPVDAAAASS
;
A
#
# COMPACT_ATOMS: atom_id res chain seq x y z
N MET A 1 -14.85 3.92 -18.60
CA MET A 1 -15.00 2.80 -17.67
C MET A 1 -16.04 3.20 -16.64
N THR A 2 -17.07 2.43 -16.47
CA THR A 2 -18.14 2.69 -15.50
C THR A 2 -17.86 1.87 -14.22
N LEU A 3 -18.45 2.28 -13.10
CA LEU A 3 -18.33 1.53 -11.81
C LEU A 3 -18.78 0.06 -11.92
N GLU A 4 -19.59 -0.27 -12.93
CA GLU A 4 -20.13 -1.61 -13.18
C GLU A 4 -19.07 -2.63 -13.66
N HIS A 5 -17.89 -2.18 -14.09
CA HIS A 5 -16.80 -3.04 -14.59
C HIS A 5 -15.65 -3.18 -13.60
N VAL A 6 -15.77 -2.63 -12.40
CA VAL A 6 -14.78 -2.74 -11.34
C VAL A 6 -15.22 -3.88 -10.43
N ASP A 7 -14.35 -4.86 -10.23
CA ASP A 7 -14.60 -5.91 -9.23
C ASP A 7 -14.68 -5.24 -7.85
N THR A 8 -15.89 -5.17 -7.32
CA THR A 8 -16.18 -4.56 -6.01
C THR A 8 -16.37 -5.61 -4.92
N ASP A 9 -16.36 -6.88 -5.28
CA ASP A 9 -16.55 -8.01 -4.37
C ASP A 9 -15.21 -8.53 -3.86
N TYR A 10 -14.44 -7.63 -3.25
CA TYR A 10 -13.19 -7.99 -2.61
C TYR A 10 -13.48 -8.94 -1.45
N HIS A 11 -12.98 -10.17 -1.54
CA HIS A 11 -13.16 -11.20 -0.52
C HIS A 11 -12.33 -10.88 0.72
N LEU A 12 -12.88 -10.08 1.63
CA LEU A 12 -12.32 -9.81 2.96
C LEU A 12 -11.97 -11.09 3.75
N GLU A 13 -12.62 -12.19 3.43
CA GLU A 13 -12.38 -13.48 4.05
C GLU A 13 -10.91 -13.91 4.00
N HIS A 14 -10.18 -13.52 2.96
CA HIS A 14 -8.74 -13.79 2.85
C HIS A 14 -7.86 -12.95 3.80
N PHE A 15 -8.38 -11.82 4.30
CA PHE A 15 -7.66 -10.95 5.23
C PHE A 15 -8.03 -11.17 6.69
N LEU A 16 -9.22 -11.73 6.97
CA LEU A 16 -9.79 -11.83 8.32
C LEU A 16 -9.72 -13.22 8.92
N THR A 17 -9.23 -14.24 8.23
CA THR A 17 -9.18 -15.61 8.72
C THR A 17 -7.98 -15.88 9.63
N GLY A 18 -8.18 -15.67 10.93
CA GLY A 18 -7.28 -16.11 11.99
C GLY A 18 -6.23 -15.08 12.42
N PRO A 19 -5.51 -15.34 13.53
CA PRO A 19 -4.46 -14.46 14.02
C PRO A 19 -3.29 -14.44 13.03
N LEU A 20 -2.88 -13.24 12.65
CA LEU A 20 -1.73 -13.03 11.79
C LEU A 20 -0.45 -13.56 12.45
N LEU A 21 0.48 -14.07 11.64
CA LEU A 21 1.83 -14.35 12.10
C LEU A 21 2.58 -13.03 12.36
N PRO A 22 3.56 -13.01 13.30
CA PRO A 22 4.23 -11.78 13.72
C PRO A 22 4.86 -10.97 12.58
N ASP A 23 5.37 -11.63 11.55
CA ASP A 23 5.95 -10.98 10.37
C ASP A 23 4.90 -10.25 9.52
N ARG A 24 3.71 -10.84 9.35
CA ARG A 24 2.59 -10.21 8.62
C ARG A 24 1.99 -9.06 9.41
N GLU A 25 1.75 -9.26 10.70
CA GLU A 25 1.26 -8.20 11.59
C GLU A 25 2.20 -7.00 11.58
N TYR A 26 3.52 -7.27 11.68
CA TYR A 26 4.55 -6.24 11.59
C TYR A 26 4.52 -5.52 10.25
N LEU A 27 4.44 -6.25 9.12
CA LEU A 27 4.40 -5.68 7.79
C LEU A 27 3.24 -4.70 7.63
N TYR A 28 2.02 -5.12 7.96
CA TYR A 28 0.83 -4.27 7.82
C TYR A 28 0.91 -3.02 8.70
N ARG A 29 1.22 -3.20 9.98
CA ARG A 29 1.39 -2.09 10.92
C ARG A 29 2.46 -1.12 10.44
N ARG A 30 3.62 -1.63 10.05
CA ARG A 30 4.74 -0.78 9.62
C ARG A 30 4.47 -0.06 8.30
N THR A 31 3.79 -0.70 7.36
CA THR A 31 3.36 -0.04 6.12
C THR A 31 2.40 1.11 6.42
N SER A 32 1.40 0.87 7.26
CA SER A 32 0.48 1.91 7.74
C SER A 32 1.23 3.06 8.43
N ASP A 33 2.18 2.74 9.33
CA ASP A 33 2.98 3.76 10.01
C ASP A 33 3.79 4.60 9.02
N VAL A 34 4.50 3.99 8.07
CA VAL A 34 5.29 4.71 7.05
C VAL A 34 4.40 5.58 6.18
N MET A 35 3.20 5.11 5.80
CA MET A 35 2.25 5.91 5.03
C MET A 35 1.81 7.15 5.80
N VAL A 36 1.38 6.97 7.06
CA VAL A 36 0.94 8.09 7.93
C VAL A 36 2.11 9.05 8.23
N GLU A 37 3.28 8.53 8.58
CA GLU A 37 4.49 9.32 8.83
C GLU A 37 4.85 10.18 7.60
N THR A 38 4.80 9.58 6.40
CA THR A 38 5.14 10.25 5.14
C THR A 38 4.14 11.37 4.80
N VAL A 39 2.84 11.12 5.01
CA VAL A 39 1.82 12.14 4.80
C VAL A 39 1.99 13.29 5.83
N ALA A 40 2.26 12.95 7.08
CA ALA A 40 2.41 13.91 8.17
C ALA A 40 3.70 14.78 8.11
N GLU A 41 4.60 14.54 7.14
CA GLU A 41 5.73 15.43 6.87
C GLU A 41 5.30 16.79 6.31
N LEU A 42 4.13 16.85 5.66
CA LEU A 42 3.52 18.10 5.24
C LEU A 42 2.60 18.64 6.36
N PRO A 43 2.40 19.97 6.42
CA PRO A 43 1.40 20.55 7.31
C PRO A 43 0.00 20.01 6.94
N PRO A 44 -0.90 19.85 7.94
CA PRO A 44 -2.25 19.37 7.69
C PRO A 44 -2.97 20.18 6.62
N GLY A 45 -3.55 19.45 5.66
CA GLY A 45 -4.31 19.94 4.53
C GLY A 45 -5.41 18.95 4.17
N ARG A 46 -5.64 18.73 2.88
CA ARG A 46 -6.58 17.70 2.37
C ARG A 46 -5.81 16.48 1.90
N VAL A 47 -6.13 15.32 2.47
CA VAL A 47 -5.63 14.03 2.03
C VAL A 47 -6.76 13.19 1.43
N VAL A 48 -6.50 12.62 0.27
CA VAL A 48 -7.39 11.67 -0.42
C VAL A 48 -6.68 10.33 -0.46
N ASP A 49 -7.27 9.30 0.13
CA ASP A 49 -6.79 7.92 0.04
C ASP A 49 -7.66 7.15 -0.95
N VAL A 50 -7.02 6.60 -1.98
CA VAL A 50 -7.69 5.97 -3.12
C VAL A 50 -7.51 4.46 -3.06
N GLY A 51 -8.62 3.72 -3.06
CA GLY A 51 -8.66 2.33 -2.63
C GLY A 51 -8.48 2.25 -1.12
N SER A 52 -9.23 3.09 -0.40
CA SER A 52 -9.00 3.36 1.03
C SER A 52 -9.35 2.20 1.96
N GLY A 53 -10.04 1.17 1.45
CA GLY A 53 -10.42 0.01 2.25
C GLY A 53 -11.08 0.41 3.57
N ALA A 54 -10.51 -0.04 4.69
CA ALA A 54 -11.02 0.24 6.04
C ALA A 54 -10.71 1.67 6.56
N SER A 55 -9.92 2.46 5.84
CA SER A 55 -9.58 3.87 6.15
C SER A 55 -8.95 4.09 7.53
N GLN A 56 -8.22 3.13 8.07
CA GLN A 56 -7.57 3.26 9.39
C GLN A 56 -6.50 4.36 9.39
N GLU A 57 -5.73 4.48 8.32
CA GLU A 57 -4.72 5.52 8.12
C GLU A 57 -5.35 6.90 8.07
N LEU A 58 -6.49 7.03 7.36
CA LEU A 58 -7.23 8.28 7.28
C LEU A 58 -7.80 8.71 8.63
N ALA A 59 -8.27 7.77 9.45
CA ALA A 59 -8.73 8.07 10.80
C ALA A 59 -7.58 8.65 11.66
N ARG A 60 -6.38 8.08 11.56
CA ARG A 60 -5.16 8.60 12.22
C ARG A 60 -4.79 9.99 11.70
N LEU A 61 -4.83 10.21 10.38
CA LEU A 61 -4.53 11.50 9.76
C LEU A 61 -5.57 12.57 10.14
N ALA A 62 -6.85 12.22 10.20
CA ALA A 62 -7.89 13.11 10.66
C ALA A 62 -7.67 13.59 12.11
N GLN A 63 -7.19 12.69 13.00
CA GLN A 63 -6.80 13.04 14.37
C GLN A 63 -5.58 13.98 14.42
N LEU A 64 -4.75 13.98 13.38
CA LEU A 64 -3.63 14.91 13.20
C LEU A 64 -4.04 16.24 12.53
N GLY A 65 -5.35 16.45 12.29
CA GLY A 65 -5.90 17.68 11.73
C GLY A 65 -6.04 17.70 10.20
N TRP A 66 -5.84 16.58 9.51
CA TRP A 66 -6.06 16.48 8.07
C TRP A 66 -7.55 16.42 7.73
N GLY A 67 -7.96 17.12 6.67
CA GLY A 67 -9.25 16.89 6.01
C GLY A 67 -9.19 15.61 5.20
N ALA A 68 -9.72 14.51 5.74
CA ALA A 68 -9.53 13.14 5.24
C ALA A 68 -10.68 12.69 4.33
N TYR A 69 -10.36 12.19 3.14
CA TYR A 69 -11.30 11.70 2.14
C TYR A 69 -10.96 10.26 1.75
N ALA A 70 -11.87 9.33 2.02
CA ALA A 70 -11.77 7.94 1.63
C ALA A 70 -12.45 7.74 0.28
N VAL A 71 -11.71 7.28 -0.72
CA VAL A 71 -12.23 6.98 -2.06
C VAL A 71 -12.12 5.48 -2.31
N ASP A 72 -13.26 4.83 -2.51
CA ASP A 72 -13.31 3.41 -2.84
C ASP A 72 -14.51 3.11 -3.74
N PRO A 73 -14.39 2.27 -4.79
CA PRO A 73 -15.51 1.90 -5.63
C PRO A 73 -16.49 0.94 -4.93
N SER A 74 -16.02 0.15 -3.95
CA SER A 74 -16.79 -0.86 -3.24
C SER A 74 -17.69 -0.26 -2.16
N PRO A 75 -19.02 -0.44 -2.25
CA PRO A 75 -19.92 -0.05 -1.18
C PRO A 75 -19.64 -0.79 0.13
N HIS A 76 -19.17 -2.04 0.03
CA HIS A 76 -18.81 -2.85 1.18
C HIS A 76 -17.61 -2.26 1.93
N MET A 77 -16.53 -1.89 1.22
CA MET A 77 -15.36 -1.26 1.82
C MET A 77 -15.70 0.11 2.43
N LEU A 78 -16.54 0.90 1.78
CA LEU A 78 -17.05 2.14 2.35
C LEU A 78 -17.90 1.90 3.61
N GLY A 79 -18.63 0.78 3.68
CA GLY A 79 -19.33 0.36 4.91
C GLY A 79 -18.38 0.08 6.06
N ILE A 80 -17.24 -0.60 5.80
CA ILE A 80 -16.20 -0.83 6.80
C ILE A 80 -15.53 0.50 7.22
N SER A 81 -15.23 1.38 6.25
CA SER A 81 -14.75 2.73 6.54
C SER A 81 -15.71 3.52 7.44
N GLN A 82 -17.02 3.36 7.24
CA GLN A 82 -18.05 3.95 8.11
C GLN A 82 -17.91 3.44 9.54
N MET A 83 -17.75 2.13 9.73
CA MET A 83 -17.55 1.54 11.06
C MET A 83 -16.27 2.08 11.73
N THR A 84 -15.15 2.11 11.00
CA THR A 84 -13.88 2.68 11.49
C THR A 84 -14.05 4.15 11.92
N ARG A 85 -14.78 4.94 11.13
CA ARG A 85 -15.09 6.34 11.46
C ARG A 85 -15.90 6.47 12.75
N GLU A 86 -16.89 5.61 12.95
CA GLU A 86 -17.73 5.59 14.15
C GLU A 86 -16.95 5.17 15.40
N GLU A 87 -16.14 4.13 15.30
CA GLU A 87 -15.29 3.62 16.38
C GLU A 87 -14.24 4.64 16.81
N THR A 88 -13.56 5.25 15.84
CA THR A 88 -12.46 6.20 16.09
C THR A 88 -12.93 7.62 16.35
N LYS A 89 -14.21 7.93 16.07
CA LYS A 89 -14.79 9.28 16.07
C LYS A 89 -14.04 10.26 15.17
N ALA A 90 -13.34 9.74 14.16
CA ALA A 90 -12.59 10.55 13.21
C ALA A 90 -13.51 11.12 12.13
N THR A 91 -13.23 12.36 11.70
CA THR A 91 -13.97 12.97 10.59
C THR A 91 -13.35 12.53 9.27
N VAL A 92 -13.93 11.49 8.64
CA VAL A 92 -13.53 11.00 7.33
C VAL A 92 -14.70 11.11 6.38
N HIS A 93 -14.49 11.73 5.21
CA HIS A 93 -15.48 11.87 4.15
C HIS A 93 -15.41 10.66 3.22
N LEU A 94 -16.53 9.93 3.06
CA LEU A 94 -16.60 8.74 2.23
C LEU A 94 -17.09 9.13 0.82
N VAL A 95 -16.33 8.70 -0.21
CA VAL A 95 -16.58 9.04 -1.61
C VAL A 95 -16.54 7.77 -2.45
N ARG A 96 -17.64 7.44 -3.12
CA ARG A 96 -17.69 6.31 -4.03
C ARG A 96 -17.19 6.70 -5.41
N ALA A 97 -15.95 6.29 -5.77
CA ALA A 97 -15.36 6.56 -7.07
C ALA A 97 -14.24 5.56 -7.38
N ILE A 98 -13.83 5.49 -8.66
CA ILE A 98 -12.63 4.78 -9.11
C ILE A 98 -11.43 5.72 -9.12
N GLY A 99 -10.22 5.15 -8.95
CA GLY A 99 -8.97 5.92 -8.94
C GLY A 99 -8.65 6.58 -10.27
N GLU A 100 -9.08 5.99 -11.36
CA GLU A 100 -8.89 6.49 -12.73
C GLU A 100 -9.75 7.73 -13.07
N ARG A 101 -10.69 8.10 -12.17
CA ARG A 101 -11.55 9.28 -12.33
C ARG A 101 -11.96 9.83 -10.97
N LEU A 102 -11.12 10.67 -10.41
CA LEU A 102 -11.34 11.25 -9.10
C LEU A 102 -12.29 12.44 -9.13
N PRO A 103 -13.31 12.52 -8.24
CA PRO A 103 -14.30 13.59 -8.23
C PRO A 103 -13.79 14.84 -7.48
N PHE A 104 -12.54 15.21 -7.70
CA PHE A 104 -11.91 16.39 -7.13
C PHE A 104 -11.48 17.36 -8.23
N ALA A 105 -11.51 18.65 -7.93
CA ALA A 105 -11.04 19.69 -8.87
C ALA A 105 -9.50 19.60 -9.04
N ASN A 106 -8.98 20.19 -10.13
CA ASN A 106 -7.55 20.29 -10.35
C ASN A 106 -6.88 21.04 -9.20
N ALA A 107 -5.69 20.58 -8.78
CA ALA A 107 -4.87 21.20 -7.75
C ALA A 107 -5.66 21.57 -6.47
N SER A 108 -6.55 20.67 -6.00
CA SER A 108 -7.46 20.93 -4.88
C SER A 108 -7.11 20.17 -3.60
N VAL A 109 -6.19 19.18 -3.67
CA VAL A 109 -5.77 18.38 -2.53
C VAL A 109 -4.27 18.52 -2.28
N ASP A 110 -3.85 18.35 -1.04
CA ASP A 110 -2.44 18.48 -0.64
C ASP A 110 -1.72 17.13 -0.73
N MET A 111 -2.46 16.03 -0.56
CA MET A 111 -1.91 14.69 -0.58
C MET A 111 -2.89 13.71 -1.24
N VAL A 112 -2.36 12.84 -2.10
CA VAL A 112 -3.05 11.64 -2.57
C VAL A 112 -2.30 10.43 -2.04
N ALA A 113 -2.97 9.53 -1.34
CA ALA A 113 -2.45 8.26 -0.87
C ALA A 113 -3.09 7.11 -1.65
N CYS A 114 -2.37 6.01 -1.82
CA CYS A 114 -2.89 4.76 -2.36
C CYS A 114 -2.09 3.61 -1.73
N GLN A 115 -2.68 2.94 -0.75
CA GLN A 115 -1.99 1.89 0.00
C GLN A 115 -2.48 0.51 -0.42
N GLY A 116 -1.61 -0.27 -1.11
CA GLY A 116 -1.89 -1.66 -1.47
C GLY A 116 -3.14 -1.85 -2.32
N ALA A 117 -3.46 -0.87 -3.18
CA ALA A 117 -4.66 -0.91 -4.00
C ALA A 117 -4.40 -0.69 -5.50
N LEU A 118 -3.27 -0.06 -5.85
CA LEU A 118 -2.99 0.31 -7.23
C LEU A 118 -2.89 -0.90 -8.18
N ASP A 119 -2.45 -2.03 -7.69
CA ASP A 119 -2.36 -3.29 -8.42
C ASP A 119 -3.71 -3.91 -8.80
N HIS A 120 -4.79 -3.43 -8.19
CA HIS A 120 -6.17 -3.78 -8.56
C HIS A 120 -6.82 -2.81 -9.57
N PHE A 121 -6.18 -1.68 -9.88
CA PHE A 121 -6.75 -0.71 -10.81
C PHE A 121 -6.62 -1.19 -12.26
N ALA A 122 -7.66 -0.95 -13.06
CA ALA A 122 -7.68 -1.37 -14.46
C ALA A 122 -6.64 -0.61 -15.31
N ASP A 123 -6.44 0.67 -15.03
CA ASP A 123 -5.48 1.54 -15.71
C ASP A 123 -4.68 2.38 -14.70
N ARG A 124 -3.54 1.85 -14.29
CA ARG A 124 -2.62 2.56 -13.38
C ARG A 124 -2.13 3.90 -13.95
N GLY A 125 -1.99 4.01 -15.29
CA GLY A 125 -1.59 5.26 -15.93
C GLY A 125 -2.65 6.34 -15.83
N ALA A 126 -3.92 5.97 -15.99
CA ALA A 126 -5.05 6.86 -15.76
C ALA A 126 -5.11 7.34 -14.31
N PHE A 127 -4.87 6.45 -13.34
CA PHE A 127 -4.76 6.84 -11.93
C PHE A 127 -3.63 7.83 -11.69
N MET A 128 -2.41 7.56 -12.20
CA MET A 128 -1.26 8.47 -12.00
C MET A 128 -1.52 9.85 -12.57
N ARG A 129 -2.19 9.92 -13.75
CA ARG A 129 -2.62 11.19 -14.36
C ARG A 129 -3.66 11.92 -13.50
N GLU A 130 -4.66 11.20 -12.97
CA GLU A 130 -5.67 11.78 -12.10
C GLU A 130 -5.08 12.25 -10.77
N ALA A 131 -4.21 11.46 -10.15
CA ALA A 131 -3.49 11.85 -8.94
C ALA A 131 -2.69 13.14 -9.16
N ALA A 132 -1.96 13.22 -10.28
CA ALA A 132 -1.22 14.44 -10.65
C ALA A 132 -2.14 15.63 -10.92
N ARG A 133 -3.33 15.40 -11.49
CA ARG A 133 -4.31 16.46 -11.77
C ARG A 133 -4.90 17.07 -10.50
N VAL A 134 -5.26 16.22 -9.53
CA VAL A 134 -5.96 16.68 -8.33
C VAL A 134 -5.02 17.21 -7.25
N VAL A 135 -3.79 16.72 -7.19
CA VAL A 135 -2.80 17.17 -6.21
C VAL A 135 -2.26 18.58 -6.58
N ARG A 136 -2.03 19.41 -5.58
CA ARG A 136 -1.41 20.74 -5.77
C ARG A 136 0.04 20.61 -6.21
N PRO A 137 0.62 21.61 -6.90
CA PRO A 137 2.04 21.58 -7.28
C PRO A 137 3.01 21.35 -6.10
N SER A 138 2.67 21.87 -4.92
CA SER A 138 3.42 21.66 -3.68
C SER A 138 3.08 20.37 -2.94
N GLY A 139 2.04 19.67 -3.38
CA GLY A 139 1.56 18.44 -2.76
C GLY A 139 2.36 17.21 -3.16
N ARG A 140 1.94 16.05 -2.65
CA ARG A 140 2.60 14.75 -2.91
C ARG A 140 1.57 13.66 -3.21
N VAL A 141 2.05 12.65 -3.91
CA VAL A 141 1.35 11.38 -4.08
C VAL A 141 2.18 10.30 -3.41
N VAL A 142 1.58 9.50 -2.53
CA VAL A 142 2.24 8.41 -1.79
C VAL A 142 1.58 7.10 -2.14
N ILE A 143 2.37 6.14 -2.62
CA ILE A 143 1.85 4.85 -3.08
C ILE A 143 2.64 3.73 -2.41
N SER A 144 1.97 2.73 -1.87
CA SER A 144 2.60 1.49 -1.45
C SER A 144 2.21 0.34 -2.38
N LEU A 145 3.20 -0.50 -2.72
CA LEU A 145 3.02 -1.68 -3.55
C LEU A 145 3.78 -2.87 -2.97
N HIS A 146 3.18 -4.04 -3.05
CA HIS A 146 3.88 -5.29 -2.75
C HIS A 146 5.02 -5.53 -3.75
N ASN A 147 6.18 -5.98 -3.26
CA ASN A 147 7.37 -6.22 -4.08
C ASN A 147 7.54 -7.72 -4.38
N PHE A 148 7.00 -8.16 -5.50
CA PHE A 148 7.09 -9.55 -5.96
C PHE A 148 8.51 -9.98 -6.41
N GLU A 149 9.52 -9.08 -6.33
CA GLU A 149 10.93 -9.37 -6.61
C GLU A 149 11.84 -8.98 -5.43
N GLY A 150 11.28 -8.82 -4.24
CA GLY A 150 12.03 -8.61 -2.99
C GLY A 150 12.86 -9.83 -2.57
N LEU A 151 13.67 -9.68 -1.53
CA LEU A 151 14.51 -10.76 -1.02
C LEU A 151 13.68 -11.95 -0.52
N ALA A 152 12.56 -11.70 0.16
CA ALA A 152 11.65 -12.73 0.64
C ALA A 152 11.15 -13.62 -0.51
N THR A 153 10.71 -12.98 -1.59
CA THR A 153 10.20 -13.65 -2.77
C THR A 153 11.27 -14.48 -3.49
N ARG A 154 12.48 -13.93 -3.65
CA ARG A 154 13.62 -14.63 -4.25
C ARG A 154 14.04 -15.82 -3.40
N LEU A 155 14.14 -15.66 -2.09
CA LEU A 155 14.44 -16.72 -1.16
C LEU A 155 13.34 -17.79 -1.12
N GLY A 156 12.08 -17.36 -1.14
CA GLY A 156 10.93 -18.25 -1.22
C GLY A 156 10.97 -19.15 -2.46
N ARG A 157 11.26 -18.60 -3.63
CA ARG A 157 11.43 -19.39 -4.89
C ARG A 157 12.57 -20.41 -4.75
N LEU A 158 13.71 -19.99 -4.19
CA LEU A 158 14.88 -20.87 -4.00
C LEU A 158 14.57 -22.01 -3.02
N LEU A 159 13.86 -21.74 -1.94
CA LEU A 159 13.52 -22.72 -0.90
C LEU A 159 12.31 -23.57 -1.23
N HIS A 160 11.52 -23.21 -2.24
CA HIS A 160 10.27 -23.91 -2.57
C HIS A 160 10.41 -25.41 -2.80
N PRO A 161 11.41 -25.94 -3.53
CA PRO A 161 11.58 -27.39 -3.71
C PRO A 161 11.80 -28.10 -2.38
N LEU A 162 12.58 -27.51 -1.46
CA LEU A 162 12.83 -28.07 -0.13
C LEU A 162 11.59 -28.01 0.76
N ALA A 163 10.85 -26.89 0.70
CA ALA A 163 9.60 -26.72 1.43
C ALA A 163 8.54 -27.75 0.98
N ARG A 164 8.44 -28.04 -0.31
CA ARG A 164 7.58 -29.10 -0.82
C ARG A 164 7.97 -30.48 -0.31
N ALA A 165 9.25 -30.81 -0.33
CA ALA A 165 9.75 -32.10 0.13
C ALA A 165 9.54 -32.32 1.64
N SER A 166 9.63 -31.26 2.44
CA SER A 166 9.49 -31.30 3.91
C SER A 166 8.04 -31.15 4.41
N ARG A 167 7.03 -31.11 3.54
CA ARG A 167 5.63 -30.83 3.87
C ARG A 167 5.40 -29.48 4.58
N LEU A 168 6.37 -28.61 4.65
CA LEU A 168 6.23 -27.25 5.17
C LEU A 168 5.44 -26.31 4.25
N HIS A 169 5.04 -26.82 3.07
CA HIS A 169 4.28 -26.07 2.07
C HIS A 169 2.82 -25.81 2.47
N HIS A 170 2.28 -26.52 3.48
CA HIS A 170 0.93 -26.26 3.99
C HIS A 170 0.74 -24.87 4.65
N CYS A 171 1.83 -24.11 4.79
CA CYS A 171 1.76 -22.79 5.41
C CYS A 171 1.40 -21.65 4.45
N ALA A 172 1.27 -21.91 3.15
CA ALA A 172 0.87 -20.89 2.18
C ALA A 172 0.07 -21.56 1.06
N GLU A 173 -1.23 -21.35 1.05
CA GLU A 173 -2.10 -21.73 -0.08
C GLU A 173 -1.65 -21.02 -1.37
N TRP A 174 -0.94 -19.91 -1.24
CA TRP A 174 -0.43 -19.09 -2.34
C TRP A 174 1.05 -18.73 -2.15
N PRO A 175 1.95 -19.09 -3.08
CA PRO A 175 3.35 -18.70 -3.00
C PRO A 175 3.53 -17.18 -3.10
N CYS A 176 4.32 -16.59 -2.21
CA CYS A 176 4.53 -15.13 -2.13
C CYS A 176 5.08 -14.46 -3.41
N TRP A 177 5.56 -15.23 -4.37
CA TRP A 177 6.02 -14.72 -5.68
C TRP A 177 4.97 -14.85 -6.79
N GLN A 178 3.85 -15.50 -6.53
CA GLN A 178 2.77 -15.62 -7.49
C GLN A 178 1.90 -14.38 -7.40
N ILE A 179 1.70 -13.75 -8.55
CA ILE A 179 0.83 -12.58 -8.64
C ILE A 179 -0.61 -13.07 -8.49
N PRO A 180 -1.41 -12.54 -7.56
CA PRO A 180 -2.81 -12.86 -7.47
C PRO A 180 -3.55 -12.56 -8.78
N PRO A 181 -4.59 -13.34 -9.13
CA PRO A 181 -5.29 -13.21 -10.42
C PRO A 181 -6.06 -11.89 -10.57
N ASP A 182 -6.35 -11.22 -9.47
CA ASP A 182 -7.01 -9.91 -9.39
C ASP A 182 -6.03 -8.73 -9.55
N HIS A 183 -4.71 -8.99 -9.56
CA HIS A 183 -3.72 -7.97 -9.84
C HIS A 183 -3.55 -7.73 -11.34
N THR A 184 -3.60 -6.49 -11.76
CA THR A 184 -3.46 -6.07 -13.17
C THR A 184 -2.00 -5.96 -13.60
N PHE A 185 -1.07 -5.86 -12.65
CA PHE A 185 0.36 -5.83 -12.94
C PHE A 185 1.19 -6.34 -11.75
N LYS A 186 2.45 -6.61 -12.01
CA LYS A 186 3.43 -7.02 -11.00
C LYS A 186 4.10 -5.81 -10.36
N GLY A 187 3.95 -5.67 -9.05
CA GLY A 187 4.72 -4.72 -8.26
C GLY A 187 6.17 -5.18 -8.13
N ASP A 188 7.11 -4.35 -8.56
CA ASP A 188 8.54 -4.50 -8.31
C ASP A 188 9.26 -3.15 -8.45
N TRP A 189 10.54 -3.10 -8.11
CA TRP A 189 11.30 -1.86 -8.14
C TRP A 189 11.39 -1.20 -9.55
N PRO A 190 11.65 -1.93 -10.65
CA PRO A 190 11.57 -1.37 -12.00
C PRO A 190 10.21 -0.77 -12.33
N THR A 191 9.13 -1.47 -12.00
CA THR A 191 7.75 -0.99 -12.20
C THR A 191 7.50 0.30 -11.42
N VAL A 192 7.83 0.32 -10.12
CA VAL A 192 7.68 1.53 -9.30
C VAL A 192 8.41 2.70 -9.93
N ARG A 193 9.66 2.55 -10.36
CA ARG A 193 10.43 3.65 -10.98
C ARG A 193 9.79 4.23 -12.25
N GLY A 194 9.01 3.45 -12.96
CA GLY A 194 8.34 3.86 -14.21
C GLY A 194 6.91 4.37 -14.03
N LEU A 195 6.31 4.26 -12.83
CA LEU A 195 4.89 4.56 -12.62
C LEU A 195 4.51 6.00 -12.96
N GLY A 196 5.36 6.97 -12.62
CA GLY A 196 5.04 8.40 -12.72
C GLY A 196 4.75 8.88 -14.14
N GLY A 197 5.30 8.20 -15.16
CA GLY A 197 5.17 8.61 -16.55
C GLY A 197 5.60 10.07 -16.74
N PRO A 198 4.87 10.84 -17.57
CA PRO A 198 5.15 12.26 -17.77
C PRO A 198 4.50 13.17 -16.72
N TRP A 199 3.70 12.64 -15.78
CA TRP A 199 2.86 13.43 -14.87
C TRP A 199 3.48 13.62 -13.49
N LEU A 200 4.19 12.59 -12.99
CA LEU A 200 4.73 12.56 -11.64
C LEU A 200 6.20 12.14 -11.67
N GLN A 201 7.01 12.83 -10.90
CA GLN A 201 8.42 12.49 -10.69
C GLN A 201 8.59 11.79 -9.36
N LEU A 202 9.28 10.65 -9.34
CA LEU A 202 9.66 9.96 -8.11
C LEU A 202 10.64 10.85 -7.31
N GLU A 203 10.23 11.25 -6.12
CA GLU A 203 11.05 12.04 -5.20
C GLU A 203 11.92 11.13 -4.33
N ARG A 204 11.29 10.11 -3.74
CA ARG A 204 11.96 9.14 -2.87
C ARG A 204 11.15 7.84 -2.76
N ALA A 205 11.81 6.80 -2.29
CA ALA A 205 11.14 5.55 -1.99
C ALA A 205 11.77 4.89 -0.76
N TYR A 206 10.94 4.18 0.00
CA TYR A 206 11.31 3.42 1.18
C TYR A 206 10.94 1.96 0.98
N GLY A 207 11.74 1.08 1.55
CA GLY A 207 11.36 -0.32 1.70
C GLY A 207 10.74 -0.55 3.08
N VAL A 208 9.76 -1.43 3.15
CA VAL A 208 9.14 -1.87 4.40
C VAL A 208 9.27 -3.37 4.53
N SER A 209 9.76 -3.82 5.69
CA SER A 209 9.96 -5.21 6.06
C SER A 209 10.91 -6.00 5.15
N LEU A 210 11.45 -7.08 5.70
CA LEU A 210 12.18 -8.13 4.98
C LEU A 210 11.71 -9.50 5.48
N PHE A 211 11.70 -10.46 4.57
CA PHE A 211 11.44 -11.86 4.85
C PHE A 211 10.00 -12.19 5.26
N CYS A 212 9.03 -11.26 5.08
CA CYS A 212 7.63 -11.57 5.28
C CYS A 212 7.24 -12.74 4.36
N GLN A 213 6.47 -13.67 4.89
CA GLN A 213 6.01 -14.88 4.19
C GLN A 213 7.12 -15.85 3.72
N VAL A 214 8.36 -15.71 4.15
CA VAL A 214 9.38 -16.74 3.96
C VAL A 214 9.01 -17.98 4.78
N TYR A 215 9.13 -19.16 4.16
CA TYR A 215 8.75 -20.42 4.78
C TYR A 215 9.29 -20.58 6.21
N GLY A 216 8.36 -20.75 7.16
CA GLY A 216 8.67 -20.96 8.56
C GLY A 216 9.12 -19.73 9.36
N TRP A 217 9.39 -18.59 8.72
CA TRP A 217 9.87 -17.38 9.40
C TRP A 217 8.89 -16.88 10.45
N GLY A 218 7.63 -16.61 10.09
CA GLY A 218 6.61 -16.19 11.04
C GLY A 218 6.35 -17.20 12.17
N HIS A 219 6.44 -18.51 11.88
CA HIS A 219 6.33 -19.55 12.89
C HIS A 219 7.53 -19.59 13.85
N LEU A 220 8.75 -19.30 13.37
CA LEU A 220 9.92 -19.15 14.19
C LEU A 220 9.76 -17.95 15.13
N LEU A 221 9.39 -16.80 14.58
CA LEU A 221 9.16 -15.57 15.35
C LEU A 221 8.12 -15.76 16.47
N ARG A 222 7.04 -16.49 16.20
CA ARG A 222 6.00 -16.80 17.18
C ARG A 222 6.52 -17.64 18.37
N ARG A 223 7.62 -18.36 18.21
CA ARG A 223 8.26 -19.16 19.28
C ARG A 223 9.25 -18.36 20.12
N LEU A 224 9.63 -17.16 19.67
CA LEU A 224 10.55 -16.28 20.37
C LEU A 224 9.79 -15.41 21.40
N PRO A 225 10.46 -14.94 22.45
CA PRO A 225 9.92 -13.87 23.29
C PRO A 225 9.56 -12.65 22.42
N ASN A 226 8.40 -12.01 22.68
CA ASN A 226 7.86 -10.91 21.85
C ASN A 226 8.89 -9.80 21.62
N GLY A 227 9.65 -9.39 22.64
CA GLY A 227 10.68 -8.34 22.50
C GLY A 227 11.83 -8.71 21.58
N LEU A 228 12.20 -10.01 21.52
CA LEU A 228 13.24 -10.50 20.62
C LEU A 228 12.72 -10.58 19.18
N ALA A 229 11.51 -11.11 18.98
CA ALA A 229 10.87 -11.17 17.67
C ALA A 229 10.69 -9.76 17.06
N GLU A 230 10.15 -8.81 17.82
CA GLU A 230 10.00 -7.42 17.43
C GLU A 230 11.37 -6.76 17.13
N GLY A 231 12.38 -7.03 17.95
CA GLY A 231 13.74 -6.52 17.74
C GLY A 231 14.37 -7.00 16.42
N LEU A 232 14.14 -8.27 16.06
CA LEU A 232 14.59 -8.84 14.78
C LEU A 232 13.86 -8.19 13.60
N LEU A 233 12.54 -8.06 13.68
CA LEU A 233 11.73 -7.44 12.64
C LEU A 233 12.13 -5.97 12.41
N ARG A 234 12.31 -5.19 13.48
CA ARG A 234 12.78 -3.80 13.39
C ARG A 234 14.19 -3.67 12.79
N ARG A 235 15.10 -4.63 13.04
CA ARG A 235 16.43 -4.63 12.41
C ARG A 235 16.33 -4.93 10.92
N ALA A 236 15.52 -5.91 10.53
CA ALA A 236 15.26 -6.24 9.14
C ALA A 236 14.62 -5.05 8.40
N ASP A 237 13.63 -4.40 9.01
CA ASP A 237 12.98 -3.22 8.48
C ASP A 237 13.94 -2.05 8.25
N ARG A 238 14.85 -1.77 9.19
CA ARG A 238 15.88 -0.72 9.00
C ARG A 238 16.77 -0.98 7.79
N VAL A 239 17.07 -2.24 7.48
CA VAL A 239 17.81 -2.60 6.25
C VAL A 239 16.95 -2.41 5.03
N ALA A 240 15.67 -2.82 5.10
CA ALA A 240 14.70 -2.65 4.03
C ALA A 240 14.49 -1.17 3.66
N TYR A 241 14.38 -0.31 4.67
CA TYR A 241 14.06 1.11 4.52
C TYR A 241 14.97 1.83 3.50
N GLY A 242 16.26 1.58 3.55
CA GLY A 242 17.25 2.14 2.61
C GLY A 242 17.41 1.33 1.31
N ARG A 243 16.68 0.22 1.14
CA ARG A 243 16.83 -0.70 0.00
C ARG A 243 15.47 -1.17 -0.52
N PRO A 244 14.69 -0.29 -1.17
CA PRO A 244 13.33 -0.62 -1.64
C PRO A 244 13.26 -1.86 -2.53
N SER A 245 14.30 -2.12 -3.34
CA SER A 245 14.36 -3.30 -4.20
C SER A 245 14.49 -4.64 -3.46
N TRP A 246 14.83 -4.61 -2.16
CA TRP A 246 14.97 -5.81 -1.33
C TRP A 246 13.73 -6.06 -0.46
N SER A 247 12.98 -5.00 -0.17
CA SER A 247 11.85 -5.03 0.77
C SER A 247 10.67 -5.86 0.30
N ASP A 248 9.79 -6.16 1.22
CA ASP A 248 8.53 -6.85 0.95
C ASP A 248 7.47 -5.90 0.38
N VAL A 249 7.47 -4.64 0.84
CA VAL A 249 6.63 -3.57 0.31
C VAL A 249 7.49 -2.36 -0.02
N ILE A 250 7.18 -1.69 -1.13
CA ILE A 250 7.82 -0.43 -1.54
C ILE A 250 6.82 0.69 -1.32
N VAL A 251 7.18 1.68 -0.50
CA VAL A 251 6.47 2.97 -0.38
C VAL A 251 7.20 4.00 -1.22
N SER A 252 6.51 4.64 -2.14
CA SER A 252 7.05 5.62 -3.07
C SER A 252 6.34 6.95 -2.94
N VAL A 253 7.12 8.04 -2.96
CA VAL A 253 6.65 9.43 -2.84
C VAL A 253 6.93 10.16 -4.14
N TRP A 254 5.92 10.82 -4.66
CA TRP A 254 5.93 11.45 -5.97
C TRP A 254 5.52 12.91 -5.85
N ARG A 255 6.08 13.74 -6.71
CA ARG A 255 5.67 15.14 -6.88
C ARG A 255 5.17 15.38 -8.32
N PRO A 256 4.23 16.30 -8.53
CA PRO A 256 3.86 16.72 -9.87
C PRO A 256 5.08 17.22 -10.66
N VAL A 257 5.12 16.87 -11.94
CA VAL A 257 6.08 17.47 -12.87
C VAL A 257 5.63 18.91 -13.16
N ASP A 258 6.52 19.87 -13.01
CA ASP A 258 6.22 21.27 -13.33
C ASP A 258 5.84 21.40 -14.81
N ALA A 259 4.66 21.94 -15.08
CA ALA A 259 4.15 22.12 -16.44
C ALA A 259 5.10 22.93 -17.35
N ALA A 260 5.97 23.75 -16.76
CA ALA A 260 6.99 24.52 -17.48
C ALA A 260 8.17 23.64 -17.98
N ALA A 261 8.44 22.48 -17.34
CA ALA A 261 9.51 21.57 -17.73
C ALA A 261 9.09 20.54 -18.80
N ALA A 262 7.78 20.39 -19.04
CA ALA A 262 7.24 19.45 -20.02
C ALA A 262 7.15 20.02 -21.45
N SER A 263 7.48 21.31 -21.63
CA SER A 263 7.38 22.04 -22.93
C SER A 263 8.77 22.43 -23.50
N SER A 264 9.84 21.95 -22.91
CA SER A 264 11.22 22.10 -23.40
C SER A 264 11.74 20.73 -23.90
#